data_9552ebb1e6ac553350c98951b5a099e9
#
_entry.id   9552ebb1e6ac553350c98951b5a099e9
#
_cell.length_a   1.000
_cell.length_b   1.000
_cell.length_c   1.000
_cell.angle_alpha   90.00
_cell.angle_beta   90.00
_cell.angle_gamma   90.00
#
_symmetry.space_group_name_H-M   'P 1'
#
loop_
_entity.id
_entity.type
_entity.pdbx_description
1 polymer ?
#
loop_
_entity_poly.entity_id
_entity_poly.type
_entity_poly.pdbx_seq_one_letter_code
_entity_poly.pdbx_strand_id
1 'polypeptide(L)'
;MMKLDTVIAGGRVIDPSTGIDECTDIGILEGKISEIGDLSKREAASYFDATETLVLPGMIDTHGHIYQHVTGKFGLDPDLVGVHSGVTTVIDQGGPSCMTIGGFRHYLYEKSKTRTLCFISAYLVGGLEGHLYPDLYGPCGVNPEHTIRVARENLDIVKGVKAHAEIGGQSRWGIEVIRTGKEIAKAVDLPLYIHLGQLWPTKDSAEIPDADELIEKLVPLMDPGDMLAHPFTRHPGGFVNQRGDVHPILLEAVHNNGVRVDVGHGSHFSFDVARRVLDAGVVPFTLGADMHGYNVSVPSEEDDEARKSNPFLGVAPFNLTIAMSELLHLGVDLKSVISMVTENPAKVLKMEDELGSLKLGRKADISLLKMENGRFTLTDNSGGKETCEKLLMPAGCFKDGNFFEANSPLVPEKIVA
;
A
#
# COMPACT_ATOMS: atom_id res chain seq x y z
N MET A 1 23.97 -25.78 22.19
CA MET A 1 22.93 -24.99 21.45
C MET A 1 23.10 -25.28 19.99
N MET A 2 22.00 -25.34 19.21
CA MET A 2 22.09 -25.53 17.77
C MET A 2 22.76 -24.31 17.12
N LYS A 3 23.52 -24.52 16.05
CA LYS A 3 24.11 -23.48 15.25
C LYS A 3 23.00 -22.73 14.52
N LEU A 4 23.01 -21.39 14.54
CA LEU A 4 22.04 -20.55 13.80
C LEU A 4 22.29 -20.62 12.30
N ASP A 5 21.26 -20.40 11.49
CA ASP A 5 21.42 -20.23 10.03
C ASP A 5 22.05 -18.86 9.73
N THR A 6 21.53 -17.80 10.35
CA THR A 6 22.03 -16.44 10.16
C THR A 6 21.95 -15.65 11.47
N VAL A 7 22.93 -14.80 11.70
CA VAL A 7 22.88 -13.71 12.67
C VAL A 7 22.87 -12.38 11.90
N ILE A 8 21.86 -11.56 12.13
CA ILE A 8 21.82 -10.16 11.68
C ILE A 8 22.36 -9.32 12.83
N ALA A 9 23.56 -8.75 12.68
CA ALA A 9 24.32 -8.16 13.77
C ALA A 9 24.39 -6.64 13.71
N GLY A 10 24.28 -5.99 14.87
CA GLY A 10 24.60 -4.58 15.07
C GLY A 10 23.61 -3.56 14.52
N GLY A 11 22.43 -4.00 14.02
CA GLY A 11 21.40 -3.12 13.49
C GLY A 11 20.55 -2.45 14.59
N ARG A 12 19.97 -1.28 14.29
CA ARG A 12 18.91 -0.71 15.13
C ARG A 12 17.59 -1.43 14.83
N VAL A 13 17.20 -2.31 15.73
CA VAL A 13 15.93 -3.05 15.64
C VAL A 13 14.79 -2.16 16.10
N ILE A 14 13.79 -1.95 15.24
CA ILE A 14 12.58 -1.21 15.58
C ILE A 14 11.36 -2.11 15.27
N ASP A 15 10.72 -2.57 16.32
CA ASP A 15 9.47 -3.35 16.25
C ASP A 15 8.39 -2.67 17.10
N PRO A 16 7.49 -1.88 16.48
CA PRO A 16 6.43 -1.19 17.20
C PRO A 16 5.53 -2.14 18.00
N SER A 17 5.29 -3.36 17.48
CA SER A 17 4.38 -4.34 18.10
C SER A 17 4.91 -4.92 19.42
N THR A 18 6.23 -4.93 19.61
CA THR A 18 6.89 -5.37 20.85
C THR A 18 7.45 -4.23 21.68
N GLY A 19 7.54 -3.04 21.10
CA GLY A 19 8.12 -1.85 21.71
C GLY A 19 9.66 -1.80 21.68
N ILE A 20 10.31 -2.71 20.94
CA ILE A 20 11.77 -2.72 20.78
C ILE A 20 12.18 -1.52 19.90
N ASP A 21 13.16 -0.75 20.36
CA ASP A 21 13.87 0.27 19.59
C ASP A 21 15.29 0.42 20.16
N GLU A 22 16.17 -0.50 19.77
CA GLU A 22 17.55 -0.56 20.27
C GLU A 22 18.49 -1.25 19.27
N CYS A 23 19.80 -1.01 19.41
CA CYS A 23 20.81 -1.77 18.68
C CYS A 23 20.95 -3.15 19.33
N THR A 24 20.61 -4.20 18.57
CA THR A 24 20.66 -5.59 19.03
C THR A 24 20.79 -6.53 17.83
N ASP A 25 21.09 -7.81 18.10
CA ASP A 25 21.24 -8.83 17.07
C ASP A 25 19.97 -9.67 16.97
N ILE A 26 19.71 -10.23 15.78
CA ILE A 26 18.62 -11.18 15.51
C ILE A 26 19.22 -12.48 15.00
N GLY A 27 18.91 -13.59 15.66
CA GLY A 27 19.28 -14.94 15.25
C GLY A 27 18.14 -15.63 14.50
N ILE A 28 18.46 -16.18 13.34
CA ILE A 28 17.54 -16.94 12.50
C ILE A 28 17.91 -18.41 12.54
N LEU A 29 16.92 -19.28 12.75
CA LEU A 29 17.05 -20.74 12.70
C LEU A 29 15.82 -21.34 12.00
N GLU A 30 16.06 -22.19 11.01
CA GLU A 30 15.00 -22.85 10.23
C GLU A 30 13.96 -21.86 9.67
N GLY A 31 14.46 -20.71 9.16
CA GLY A 31 13.63 -19.65 8.57
C GLY A 31 12.79 -18.88 9.59
N LYS A 32 13.05 -19.01 10.90
CA LYS A 32 12.31 -18.36 11.98
C LYS A 32 13.23 -17.50 12.84
N ILE A 33 12.67 -16.46 13.46
CA ILE A 33 13.33 -15.68 14.49
C ILE A 33 13.48 -16.54 15.74
N SER A 34 14.71 -16.87 16.09
CA SER A 34 15.04 -17.79 17.18
C SER A 34 15.53 -17.07 18.44
N GLU A 35 16.34 -16.03 18.26
CA GLU A 35 16.97 -15.30 19.36
C GLU A 35 17.02 -13.81 19.03
N ILE A 36 16.89 -12.94 20.05
CA ILE A 36 17.14 -11.50 19.98
C ILE A 36 17.96 -11.12 21.19
N GLY A 37 19.06 -10.39 21.00
CA GLY A 37 19.97 -9.98 22.07
C GLY A 37 21.41 -9.90 21.60
N ASP A 38 22.37 -9.91 22.51
CA ASP A 38 23.81 -10.02 22.18
C ASP A 38 24.14 -11.43 21.69
N LEU A 39 24.30 -11.58 20.38
CA LEU A 39 24.65 -12.85 19.74
C LEU A 39 26.11 -12.92 19.29
N SER A 40 26.99 -12.03 19.77
CA SER A 40 28.41 -11.96 19.40
C SER A 40 29.19 -13.26 19.63
N LYS A 41 28.71 -14.13 20.54
CA LYS A 41 29.30 -15.43 20.85
C LYS A 41 28.54 -16.63 20.28
N ARG A 42 27.48 -16.37 19.52
CA ARG A 42 26.68 -17.44 18.91
C ARG A 42 27.31 -17.91 17.61
N GLU A 43 27.39 -19.21 17.42
CA GLU A 43 27.79 -19.81 16.14
C GLU A 43 26.64 -19.73 15.15
N ALA A 44 26.91 -19.22 13.93
CA ALA A 44 26.01 -19.16 12.82
C ALA A 44 26.66 -19.66 11.53
N ALA A 45 25.84 -20.09 10.56
CA ALA A 45 26.34 -20.44 9.24
C ALA A 45 26.71 -19.18 8.45
N SER A 46 25.97 -18.08 8.67
CA SER A 46 26.27 -16.77 8.07
C SER A 46 26.06 -15.64 9.08
N TYR A 47 26.75 -14.52 8.85
CA TYR A 47 26.61 -13.28 9.61
C TYR A 47 26.33 -12.17 8.61
N PHE A 48 25.25 -11.42 8.87
CA PHE A 48 24.90 -10.23 8.11
C PHE A 48 25.21 -9.00 8.96
N ASP A 49 26.10 -8.15 8.49
CA ASP A 49 26.41 -6.88 9.15
C ASP A 49 25.31 -5.85 8.85
N ALA A 50 24.51 -5.54 9.86
CA ALA A 50 23.44 -4.54 9.79
C ALA A 50 23.82 -3.21 10.45
N THR A 51 25.13 -2.97 10.72
CA THR A 51 25.61 -1.70 11.27
C THR A 51 25.07 -0.53 10.44
N GLU A 52 24.58 0.53 11.11
CA GLU A 52 23.93 1.70 10.49
C GLU A 52 22.62 1.38 9.69
N THR A 53 22.05 0.21 9.92
CA THR A 53 20.82 -0.22 9.26
C THR A 53 19.66 -0.27 10.27
N LEU A 54 18.48 0.18 9.85
CA LEU A 54 17.23 -0.07 10.56
C LEU A 54 16.75 -1.48 10.21
N VAL A 55 16.51 -2.29 11.23
CA VAL A 55 16.04 -3.67 11.11
C VAL A 55 14.59 -3.71 11.59
N LEU A 56 13.66 -3.97 10.68
CA LEU A 56 12.22 -3.88 10.92
C LEU A 56 11.54 -5.23 10.74
N PRO A 57 10.36 -5.47 11.33
CA PRO A 57 9.47 -6.51 10.81
C PRO A 57 9.32 -6.36 9.31
N GLY A 58 9.17 -7.48 8.60
CA GLY A 58 9.00 -7.44 7.15
C GLY A 58 7.91 -6.46 6.72
N MET A 59 8.29 -5.48 5.90
CA MET A 59 7.35 -4.46 5.42
C MET A 59 6.25 -5.08 4.56
N ILE A 60 5.06 -4.53 4.73
CA ILE A 60 3.83 -4.90 4.03
C ILE A 60 3.36 -3.67 3.26
N ASP A 61 3.45 -3.72 1.94
CA ASP A 61 2.84 -2.71 1.07
C ASP A 61 1.35 -3.03 0.92
N THR A 62 0.50 -2.17 1.46
CA THR A 62 -0.96 -2.37 1.47
C THR A 62 -1.64 -2.01 0.16
N HIS A 63 -0.92 -1.40 -0.78
CA HIS A 63 -1.49 -0.99 -2.06
C HIS A 63 -0.45 -1.11 -3.19
N GLY A 64 -0.48 -2.24 -3.87
CA GLY A 64 0.25 -2.45 -5.11
C GLY A 64 -0.66 -2.98 -6.21
N HIS A 65 -0.19 -2.91 -7.44
CA HIS A 65 -0.84 -3.54 -8.59
C HIS A 65 0.15 -4.52 -9.21
N ILE A 66 0.07 -5.78 -8.77
CA ILE A 66 1.07 -6.80 -9.07
C ILE A 66 0.54 -7.98 -9.90
N TYR A 67 -0.70 -7.90 -10.38
CA TYR A 67 -1.26 -8.94 -11.24
C TYR A 67 -0.74 -8.79 -12.68
N GLN A 68 0.59 -8.92 -12.80
CA GLN A 68 1.34 -8.78 -14.05
C GLN A 68 0.73 -9.63 -15.16
N HIS A 69 0.75 -9.12 -16.38
CA HIS A 69 0.23 -9.72 -17.62
C HIS A 69 -1.30 -9.92 -17.69
N VAL A 70 -2.02 -9.79 -16.58
CA VAL A 70 -3.48 -9.93 -16.56
C VAL A 70 -4.16 -8.56 -16.52
N THR A 71 -3.63 -7.60 -15.75
CA THR A 71 -4.21 -6.26 -15.63
C THR A 71 -3.59 -5.23 -16.59
N GLY A 72 -3.18 -5.69 -17.77
CA GLY A 72 -2.61 -4.82 -18.80
C GLY A 72 -1.30 -4.17 -18.34
N LYS A 73 -1.17 -2.86 -18.54
CA LYS A 73 0.00 -2.09 -18.09
C LYS A 73 0.04 -1.82 -16.59
N PHE A 74 -1.08 -2.01 -15.87
CA PHE A 74 -1.11 -1.79 -14.43
C PHE A 74 -0.20 -2.77 -13.69
N GLY A 75 -0.27 -4.05 -14.03
CA GLY A 75 0.39 -5.11 -13.28
C GLY A 75 1.91 -5.09 -13.39
N LEU A 76 2.59 -4.97 -12.25
CA LEU A 76 4.04 -5.06 -12.09
C LEU A 76 4.45 -6.47 -11.63
N ASP A 77 5.73 -6.80 -11.80
CA ASP A 77 6.32 -8.01 -11.25
C ASP A 77 6.33 -7.91 -9.70
N PRO A 78 5.69 -8.88 -8.99
CA PRO A 78 5.59 -8.84 -7.53
C PRO A 78 6.93 -8.91 -6.82
N ASP A 79 7.94 -9.56 -7.36
CA ASP A 79 9.24 -9.68 -6.72
C ASP A 79 10.08 -8.39 -6.90
N LEU A 80 9.87 -7.65 -8.00
CA LEU A 80 10.50 -6.35 -8.19
C LEU A 80 9.90 -5.27 -7.28
N VAL A 81 8.57 -5.28 -7.06
CA VAL A 81 7.91 -4.39 -6.09
C VAL A 81 8.20 -4.83 -4.66
N GLY A 82 8.30 -6.14 -4.43
CA GLY A 82 8.44 -6.80 -3.15
C GLY A 82 9.89 -6.98 -2.70
N VAL A 83 10.36 -8.24 -2.66
CA VAL A 83 11.63 -8.61 -2.02
C VAL A 83 12.84 -7.86 -2.58
N HIS A 84 12.87 -7.55 -3.88
CA HIS A 84 13.93 -6.76 -4.50
C HIS A 84 13.80 -5.25 -4.27
N SER A 85 12.77 -4.81 -3.55
CA SER A 85 12.61 -3.45 -3.02
C SER A 85 12.59 -3.39 -1.50
N GLY A 86 12.98 -4.50 -0.82
CA GLY A 86 13.04 -4.58 0.64
C GLY A 86 11.67 -4.83 1.32
N VAL A 87 10.64 -5.18 0.54
CA VAL A 87 9.26 -5.44 1.01
C VAL A 87 8.98 -6.93 0.99
N THR A 88 8.48 -7.50 2.08
CA THR A 88 8.26 -8.96 2.18
C THR A 88 6.87 -9.41 1.79
N THR A 89 5.90 -8.49 1.81
CA THR A 89 4.49 -8.75 1.49
C THR A 89 3.90 -7.59 0.71
N VAL A 90 3.18 -7.89 -0.37
CA VAL A 90 2.45 -6.89 -1.19
C VAL A 90 1.00 -7.31 -1.32
N ILE A 91 0.09 -6.35 -1.14
CA ILE A 91 -1.35 -6.52 -1.29
C ILE A 91 -1.76 -5.95 -2.65
N ASP A 92 -2.25 -6.80 -3.53
CA ASP A 92 -2.85 -6.34 -4.79
C ASP A 92 -4.23 -5.74 -4.54
N GLN A 93 -4.41 -4.49 -4.91
CA GLN A 93 -5.65 -3.74 -4.69
C GLN A 93 -6.63 -3.86 -5.86
N GLY A 94 -7.25 -5.02 -5.96
CA GLY A 94 -8.35 -5.26 -6.89
C GLY A 94 -7.94 -5.73 -8.28
N GLY A 95 -6.70 -6.14 -8.48
CA GLY A 95 -6.27 -6.81 -9.71
C GLY A 95 -7.07 -8.09 -9.96
N PRO A 96 -7.07 -9.06 -9.02
CA PRO A 96 -7.88 -10.25 -9.17
C PRO A 96 -9.36 -10.00 -8.86
N SER A 97 -10.22 -10.69 -9.62
CA SER A 97 -11.66 -10.76 -9.42
C SER A 97 -12.11 -12.20 -9.17
N CYS A 98 -13.40 -12.40 -8.94
CA CYS A 98 -13.96 -13.73 -8.85
C CYS A 98 -13.77 -14.57 -10.14
N MET A 99 -13.53 -13.94 -11.28
CA MET A 99 -13.26 -14.60 -12.55
C MET A 99 -11.77 -14.92 -12.77
N THR A 100 -10.87 -14.20 -12.09
CA THR A 100 -9.42 -14.27 -12.39
C THR A 100 -8.57 -14.71 -11.21
N ILE A 101 -9.14 -14.89 -10.01
CA ILE A 101 -8.40 -15.24 -8.77
C ILE A 101 -7.57 -16.53 -8.90
N GLY A 102 -8.04 -17.51 -9.71
CA GLY A 102 -7.31 -18.74 -9.96
C GLY A 102 -5.95 -18.51 -10.61
N GLY A 103 -5.88 -17.56 -11.55
CA GLY A 103 -4.60 -17.15 -12.14
C GLY A 103 -3.69 -16.42 -11.14
N PHE A 104 -4.26 -15.53 -10.31
CA PHE A 104 -3.51 -14.85 -9.25
C PHE A 104 -2.89 -15.89 -8.29
N ARG A 105 -3.69 -16.86 -7.82
CA ARG A 105 -3.19 -17.94 -6.98
C ARG A 105 -2.04 -18.69 -7.63
N HIS A 106 -2.26 -19.20 -8.84
CA HIS A 106 -1.32 -20.14 -9.47
C HIS A 106 -0.04 -19.45 -9.98
N TYR A 107 -0.14 -18.24 -10.53
CA TYR A 107 1.01 -17.56 -11.13
C TYR A 107 1.75 -16.62 -10.19
N LEU A 108 1.06 -16.05 -9.17
CA LEU A 108 1.67 -15.12 -8.25
C LEU A 108 1.84 -15.71 -6.85
N TYR A 109 0.74 -16.02 -6.16
CA TYR A 109 0.77 -16.48 -4.77
C TYR A 109 1.67 -17.71 -4.56
N GLU A 110 1.60 -18.70 -5.47
CA GLU A 110 2.37 -19.95 -5.37
C GLU A 110 3.81 -19.82 -5.94
N LYS A 111 4.13 -18.79 -6.71
CA LYS A 111 5.40 -18.71 -7.47
C LYS A 111 6.32 -17.59 -7.03
N SER A 112 5.78 -16.45 -6.60
CA SER A 112 6.59 -15.30 -6.19
C SER A 112 7.38 -15.58 -4.92
N LYS A 113 8.52 -14.95 -4.77
CA LYS A 113 9.29 -14.92 -3.53
C LYS A 113 8.64 -14.00 -2.50
N THR A 114 8.12 -12.89 -2.97
CA THR A 114 7.28 -11.97 -2.20
C THR A 114 5.97 -12.65 -1.82
N ARG A 115 5.53 -12.50 -0.57
CA ARG A 115 4.16 -12.90 -0.21
C ARG A 115 3.18 -11.97 -0.92
N THR A 116 2.33 -12.54 -1.78
CA THR A 116 1.29 -11.80 -2.49
C THR A 116 -0.07 -12.16 -1.93
N LEU A 117 -0.81 -11.15 -1.49
CA LEU A 117 -2.19 -11.24 -1.04
C LEU A 117 -3.02 -10.27 -1.87
N CYS A 118 -4.34 -10.29 -1.75
CA CYS A 118 -5.16 -9.34 -2.50
C CYS A 118 -6.42 -8.91 -1.74
N PHE A 119 -6.91 -7.73 -2.12
CA PHE A 119 -8.29 -7.35 -1.95
C PHE A 119 -9.00 -7.66 -3.26
N ILE A 120 -9.96 -8.60 -3.22
CA ILE A 120 -10.65 -9.03 -4.43
C ILE A 120 -11.49 -7.89 -5.00
N SER A 121 -11.44 -7.70 -6.31
CA SER A 121 -12.27 -6.71 -6.98
C SER A 121 -13.76 -7.02 -6.82
N ALA A 122 -14.56 -6.01 -6.51
CA ALA A 122 -16.02 -6.12 -6.59
C ALA A 122 -16.50 -6.32 -8.03
N TYR A 123 -15.68 -5.96 -9.02
CA TYR A 123 -15.99 -6.03 -10.44
C TYR A 123 -15.56 -7.36 -11.05
N LEU A 124 -16.36 -7.91 -11.94
CA LEU A 124 -16.08 -9.19 -12.62
C LEU A 124 -14.78 -9.17 -13.42
N VAL A 125 -14.46 -8.03 -14.02
CA VAL A 125 -13.24 -7.87 -14.85
C VAL A 125 -11.95 -7.66 -14.03
N GLY A 126 -12.04 -7.42 -12.73
CA GLY A 126 -10.88 -7.10 -11.91
C GLY A 126 -10.28 -5.74 -12.25
N GLY A 127 -8.96 -5.59 -12.05
CA GLY A 127 -8.23 -4.35 -12.29
C GLY A 127 -7.84 -4.10 -13.75
N LEU A 128 -8.59 -4.61 -14.71
CA LEU A 128 -8.37 -4.31 -16.13
C LEU A 128 -8.58 -2.83 -16.39
N GLU A 129 -7.54 -2.12 -16.73
CA GLU A 129 -7.46 -0.74 -17.21
C GLU A 129 -8.78 0.07 -17.25
N GLY A 130 -9.51 0.12 -16.12
CA GLY A 130 -10.86 0.68 -16.00
C GLY A 130 -10.94 2.17 -16.31
N HIS A 131 -9.82 2.87 -16.19
CA HIS A 131 -9.68 4.25 -16.65
C HIS A 131 -9.92 4.41 -18.15
N LEU A 132 -9.66 3.35 -18.95
CA LEU A 132 -9.95 3.34 -20.40
C LEU A 132 -11.38 2.90 -20.69
N TYR A 133 -11.95 2.04 -19.83
CA TYR A 133 -13.25 1.40 -20.05
C TYR A 133 -14.10 1.42 -18.78
N PRO A 134 -14.42 2.61 -18.22
CA PRO A 134 -15.12 2.72 -16.93
C PRO A 134 -16.49 2.02 -16.92
N ASP A 135 -17.16 1.85 -18.05
CA ASP A 135 -18.45 1.17 -18.13
C ASP A 135 -18.39 -0.32 -17.73
N LEU A 136 -17.21 -0.96 -17.78
CA LEU A 136 -17.00 -2.32 -17.28
C LEU A 136 -17.12 -2.44 -15.74
N TYR A 137 -17.06 -1.31 -15.06
CA TYR A 137 -17.16 -1.21 -13.60
C TYR A 137 -18.56 -0.83 -13.11
N GLY A 138 -19.54 -0.81 -14.03
CA GLY A 138 -20.94 -0.53 -13.73
C GLY A 138 -21.71 -1.71 -13.11
N PRO A 139 -23.02 -1.52 -12.83
CA PRO A 139 -23.87 -2.54 -12.22
C PRO A 139 -23.92 -3.88 -12.98
N CYS A 140 -23.77 -3.85 -14.31
CA CYS A 140 -23.72 -5.06 -15.13
C CYS A 140 -22.37 -5.80 -15.00
N GLY A 141 -21.34 -5.13 -14.46
CA GLY A 141 -20.00 -5.67 -14.25
C GLY A 141 -19.78 -6.24 -12.85
N VAL A 142 -20.82 -6.39 -12.02
CA VAL A 142 -20.74 -6.95 -10.66
C VAL A 142 -21.67 -8.15 -10.51
N ASN A 143 -21.23 -9.12 -9.71
CA ASN A 143 -22.04 -10.28 -9.33
C ASN A 143 -21.75 -10.64 -7.87
N PRO A 144 -22.55 -10.15 -6.91
CA PRO A 144 -22.29 -10.33 -5.49
C PRO A 144 -22.22 -11.80 -5.08
N GLU A 145 -23.17 -12.62 -5.51
CA GLU A 145 -23.24 -14.05 -5.13
C GLU A 145 -21.99 -14.80 -5.57
N HIS A 146 -21.55 -14.58 -6.81
CA HIS A 146 -20.36 -15.24 -7.35
C HIS A 146 -19.12 -14.74 -6.61
N THR A 147 -18.97 -13.42 -6.41
CA THR A 147 -17.79 -12.85 -5.73
C THR A 147 -17.72 -13.31 -4.27
N ILE A 148 -18.85 -13.34 -3.54
CA ILE A 148 -18.91 -13.85 -2.16
C ILE A 148 -18.47 -15.31 -2.09
N ARG A 149 -19.00 -16.15 -2.97
CA ARG A 149 -18.64 -17.57 -3.00
C ARG A 149 -17.14 -17.75 -3.24
N VAL A 150 -16.60 -17.12 -4.27
CA VAL A 150 -15.19 -17.25 -4.64
C VAL A 150 -14.26 -16.65 -3.58
N ALA A 151 -14.62 -15.51 -2.96
CA ALA A 151 -13.85 -14.93 -1.87
C ALA A 151 -13.78 -15.89 -0.67
N ARG A 152 -14.90 -16.53 -0.29
CA ARG A 152 -14.93 -17.53 0.79
C ARG A 152 -14.06 -18.77 0.51
N GLU A 153 -14.00 -19.19 -0.74
CA GLU A 153 -13.15 -20.33 -1.19
C GLU A 153 -11.64 -19.97 -1.17
N ASN A 154 -11.29 -18.68 -1.03
CA ASN A 154 -9.91 -18.17 -1.15
C ASN A 154 -9.48 -17.24 0.00
N LEU A 155 -10.02 -17.41 1.23
CA LEU A 155 -9.72 -16.54 2.38
C LEU A 155 -8.25 -16.56 2.82
N ASP A 156 -7.49 -17.54 2.41
CA ASP A 156 -6.03 -17.62 2.61
C ASP A 156 -5.29 -16.50 1.86
N ILE A 157 -5.77 -16.07 0.69
CA ILE A 157 -5.17 -15.02 -0.14
C ILE A 157 -6.03 -13.74 -0.24
N VAL A 158 -7.36 -13.85 -0.11
CA VAL A 158 -8.28 -12.71 -0.16
C VAL A 158 -8.42 -12.12 1.24
N LYS A 159 -8.07 -10.83 1.39
CA LYS A 159 -8.04 -10.13 2.69
C LYS A 159 -8.97 -8.91 2.77
N GLY A 160 -9.67 -8.60 1.71
CA GLY A 160 -10.62 -7.51 1.62
C GLY A 160 -11.34 -7.46 0.28
N VAL A 161 -12.18 -6.47 0.10
CA VAL A 161 -12.91 -6.19 -1.13
C VAL A 161 -12.55 -4.80 -1.62
N LYS A 162 -12.21 -4.66 -2.90
CA LYS A 162 -11.86 -3.37 -3.54
C LYS A 162 -13.02 -2.84 -4.36
N ALA A 163 -13.36 -1.57 -4.15
CA ALA A 163 -14.26 -0.80 -5.00
C ALA A 163 -13.77 0.65 -5.16
N HIS A 164 -14.44 1.43 -6.00
CA HIS A 164 -14.06 2.79 -6.33
C HIS A 164 -15.22 3.75 -6.08
N ALA A 165 -14.93 4.88 -5.44
CA ALA A 165 -15.85 6.00 -5.26
C ALA A 165 -15.33 7.20 -6.03
N GLU A 166 -15.58 7.19 -7.35
CA GLU A 166 -15.17 8.24 -8.27
C GLU A 166 -16.37 8.96 -8.88
N ILE A 167 -16.21 10.26 -9.14
CA ILE A 167 -17.25 11.10 -9.77
C ILE A 167 -17.62 10.56 -11.14
N GLY A 168 -16.65 10.03 -11.90
CA GLY A 168 -16.90 9.38 -13.18
C GLY A 168 -17.83 8.18 -13.07
N GLY A 169 -17.70 7.37 -12.03
CA GLY A 169 -18.62 6.28 -11.71
C GLY A 169 -19.97 6.80 -11.25
N GLN A 170 -20.01 7.77 -10.32
CA GLN A 170 -21.25 8.37 -9.83
C GLN A 170 -22.06 9.01 -10.97
N SER A 171 -21.43 9.65 -11.95
CA SER A 171 -22.09 10.24 -13.12
C SER A 171 -22.80 9.21 -14.01
N ARG A 172 -22.43 7.93 -13.93
CA ARG A 172 -22.97 6.83 -14.73
C ARG A 172 -24.04 6.04 -14.04
N TRP A 173 -23.82 5.66 -12.78
CA TRP A 173 -24.66 4.71 -12.04
C TRP A 173 -24.85 5.04 -10.55
N GLY A 174 -24.53 6.27 -10.14
CA GLY A 174 -24.68 6.69 -8.76
C GLY A 174 -23.79 5.89 -7.80
N ILE A 175 -24.31 5.57 -6.61
CA ILE A 175 -23.56 4.89 -5.55
C ILE A 175 -23.80 3.36 -5.49
N GLU A 176 -24.57 2.83 -6.45
CA GLU A 176 -25.05 1.44 -6.40
C GLU A 176 -23.93 0.40 -6.36
N VAL A 177 -22.89 0.60 -7.16
CA VAL A 177 -21.74 -0.33 -7.20
C VAL A 177 -20.97 -0.33 -5.88
N ILE A 178 -20.89 0.82 -5.19
CA ILE A 178 -20.26 0.93 -3.87
C ILE A 178 -21.09 0.14 -2.83
N ARG A 179 -22.42 0.26 -2.87
CA ARG A 179 -23.33 -0.52 -2.03
C ARG A 179 -23.13 -2.02 -2.23
N THR A 180 -23.04 -2.45 -3.49
CA THR A 180 -22.75 -3.85 -3.83
C THR A 180 -21.38 -4.30 -3.30
N GLY A 181 -20.35 -3.48 -3.42
CA GLY A 181 -19.03 -3.77 -2.82
C GLY A 181 -19.11 -3.94 -1.31
N LYS A 182 -19.91 -3.09 -0.63
CA LYS A 182 -20.15 -3.19 0.80
C LYS A 182 -20.91 -4.45 1.20
N GLU A 183 -21.92 -4.83 0.43
CA GLU A 183 -22.68 -6.08 0.63
C GLU A 183 -21.73 -7.30 0.55
N ILE A 184 -20.87 -7.34 -0.47
CA ILE A 184 -19.87 -8.41 -0.63
C ILE A 184 -18.95 -8.45 0.60
N ALA A 185 -18.38 -7.33 0.99
CA ALA A 185 -17.45 -7.23 2.12
C ALA A 185 -18.06 -7.72 3.42
N LYS A 186 -19.30 -7.28 3.72
CA LYS A 186 -20.07 -7.77 4.88
C LYS A 186 -20.32 -9.27 4.84
N ALA A 187 -20.71 -9.80 3.70
CA ALA A 187 -21.02 -11.21 3.55
C ALA A 187 -19.83 -12.14 3.77
N VAL A 188 -18.60 -11.65 3.52
CA VAL A 188 -17.36 -12.43 3.70
C VAL A 188 -16.60 -12.07 4.99
N ASP A 189 -17.10 -11.14 5.81
CA ASP A 189 -16.46 -10.62 7.03
C ASP A 189 -15.05 -10.07 6.76
N LEU A 190 -14.90 -9.32 5.68
CA LEU A 190 -13.66 -8.66 5.29
C LEU A 190 -13.88 -7.14 5.14
N PRO A 191 -12.83 -6.33 5.28
CA PRO A 191 -12.94 -4.89 5.08
C PRO A 191 -13.25 -4.54 3.61
N LEU A 192 -14.04 -3.49 3.43
CA LEU A 192 -14.17 -2.80 2.16
C LEU A 192 -13.04 -1.77 2.04
N TYR A 193 -12.34 -1.74 0.92
CA TYR A 193 -11.31 -0.75 0.59
C TYR A 193 -11.80 0.12 -0.58
N ILE A 194 -11.92 1.42 -0.36
CA ILE A 194 -12.46 2.37 -1.32
C ILE A 194 -11.37 3.30 -1.84
N HIS A 195 -11.18 3.29 -3.16
CA HIS A 195 -10.43 4.32 -3.86
C HIS A 195 -11.20 5.65 -3.85
N LEU A 196 -10.54 6.74 -3.49
CA LEU A 196 -11.04 8.11 -3.56
C LEU A 196 -10.21 8.95 -4.53
N GLY A 197 -10.81 10.02 -5.06
CA GLY A 197 -10.16 10.93 -6.00
C GLY A 197 -10.40 10.54 -7.45
N GLN A 198 -11.00 11.47 -8.19
CA GLN A 198 -11.43 11.24 -9.57
C GLN A 198 -10.26 11.05 -10.54
N LEU A 199 -10.19 9.88 -11.15
CA LEU A 199 -9.33 9.57 -12.29
C LEU A 199 -10.13 9.13 -13.52
N TRP A 200 -11.37 8.65 -13.33
CA TRP A 200 -12.23 8.23 -14.43
C TRP A 200 -12.94 9.41 -15.07
N PRO A 201 -13.08 9.45 -16.42
CA PRO A 201 -13.82 10.49 -17.07
C PRO A 201 -15.31 10.44 -16.67
N THR A 202 -15.94 11.61 -16.54
CA THR A 202 -17.39 11.73 -16.37
C THR A 202 -18.12 11.35 -17.66
N LYS A 203 -19.42 11.02 -17.55
CA LYS A 203 -20.23 10.73 -18.73
C LYS A 203 -20.56 12.03 -19.48
N ASP A 204 -20.30 12.08 -20.78
CA ASP A 204 -20.39 13.30 -21.62
C ASP A 204 -21.75 13.99 -21.60
N SER A 205 -22.84 13.28 -21.37
CA SER A 205 -24.20 13.80 -21.40
C SER A 205 -24.83 13.99 -20.02
N ALA A 206 -24.08 13.76 -18.95
CA ALA A 206 -24.60 13.84 -17.60
C ALA A 206 -24.27 15.19 -16.95
N GLU A 207 -25.16 15.66 -16.07
CA GLU A 207 -24.80 16.66 -15.09
C GLU A 207 -23.66 16.09 -14.23
N ILE A 208 -22.56 16.84 -14.09
CA ILE A 208 -21.40 16.41 -13.31
C ILE A 208 -21.82 16.41 -11.84
N PRO A 209 -21.81 15.26 -11.14
CA PRO A 209 -22.16 15.20 -9.73
C PRO A 209 -21.22 16.08 -8.90
N ASP A 210 -21.74 16.64 -7.82
CA ASP A 210 -20.92 17.34 -6.84
C ASP A 210 -19.96 16.34 -6.14
N ALA A 211 -18.67 16.67 -6.14
CA ALA A 211 -17.64 15.85 -5.53
C ALA A 211 -17.83 15.68 -4.03
N ASP A 212 -18.29 16.72 -3.35
CA ASP A 212 -18.53 16.71 -1.92
C ASP A 212 -19.73 15.83 -1.56
N GLU A 213 -20.79 15.86 -2.41
CA GLU A 213 -21.98 15.02 -2.25
C GLU A 213 -21.65 13.52 -2.35
N LEU A 214 -20.64 13.13 -3.16
CA LEU A 214 -20.18 11.75 -3.23
C LEU A 214 -19.67 11.28 -1.86
N ILE A 215 -18.86 12.09 -1.20
CA ILE A 215 -18.30 11.79 0.12
C ILE A 215 -19.44 11.68 1.17
N GLU A 216 -20.40 12.60 1.13
CA GLU A 216 -21.56 12.56 2.04
C GLU A 216 -22.43 11.30 1.87
N LYS A 217 -22.52 10.77 0.65
CA LYS A 217 -23.24 9.51 0.36
C LYS A 217 -22.44 8.27 0.70
N LEU A 218 -21.10 8.32 0.55
CA LEU A 218 -20.21 7.20 0.77
C LEU A 218 -20.04 6.89 2.27
N VAL A 219 -19.68 7.91 3.06
CA VAL A 219 -19.22 7.72 4.44
C VAL A 219 -20.27 6.97 5.30
N PRO A 220 -21.60 7.22 5.19
CA PRO A 220 -22.61 6.46 5.92
C PRO A 220 -22.69 4.96 5.58
N LEU A 221 -22.04 4.51 4.51
CA LEU A 221 -21.98 3.08 4.15
C LEU A 221 -20.80 2.36 4.82
N MET A 222 -19.83 3.10 5.37
CA MET A 222 -18.61 2.54 5.94
C MET A 222 -18.87 1.98 7.35
N ASP A 223 -18.32 0.80 7.63
CA ASP A 223 -18.31 0.20 8.96
C ASP A 223 -16.90 0.30 9.60
N PRO A 224 -16.78 0.11 10.93
CA PRO A 224 -15.47 0.04 11.58
C PRO A 224 -14.56 -1.01 10.91
N GLY A 225 -13.33 -0.60 10.57
CA GLY A 225 -12.35 -1.45 9.88
C GLY A 225 -12.36 -1.33 8.36
N ASP A 226 -13.39 -0.75 7.74
CA ASP A 226 -13.33 -0.38 6.33
C ASP A 226 -12.26 0.69 6.10
N MET A 227 -11.78 0.78 4.87
CA MET A 227 -10.62 1.59 4.52
C MET A 227 -10.93 2.59 3.41
N LEU A 228 -10.44 3.81 3.57
CA LEU A 228 -10.44 4.86 2.56
C LEU A 228 -9.01 5.11 2.09
N ALA A 229 -8.81 5.03 0.79
CA ALA A 229 -7.50 5.28 0.17
C ALA A 229 -7.34 6.74 -0.28
N HIS A 230 -6.09 7.13 -0.48
CA HIS A 230 -5.70 8.38 -1.10
C HIS A 230 -6.14 9.65 -0.34
N PRO A 231 -5.89 9.73 0.99
CA PRO A 231 -6.28 10.91 1.79
C PRO A 231 -5.60 12.18 1.29
N PHE A 232 -4.46 12.06 0.63
CA PHE A 232 -3.61 13.16 0.16
C PHE A 232 -3.82 13.50 -1.31
N THR A 233 -4.91 12.98 -1.91
CA THR A 233 -5.22 13.23 -3.30
C THR A 233 -5.62 14.69 -3.56
N ARG A 234 -5.05 15.27 -4.63
CA ARG A 234 -5.47 16.58 -5.16
C ARG A 234 -6.73 16.48 -6.04
N HIS A 235 -7.11 15.27 -6.42
CA HIS A 235 -8.26 15.05 -7.30
C HIS A 235 -9.58 15.25 -6.54
N PRO A 236 -10.64 15.78 -7.19
CA PRO A 236 -11.96 15.93 -6.58
C PRO A 236 -12.52 14.61 -6.03
N GLY A 237 -13.34 14.67 -4.99
CA GLY A 237 -13.89 13.49 -4.32
C GLY A 237 -12.88 12.80 -3.39
N GLY A 238 -11.92 13.56 -2.84
CA GLY A 238 -10.97 13.14 -1.82
C GLY A 238 -11.34 13.61 -0.42
N PHE A 239 -10.34 13.70 0.47
CA PHE A 239 -10.53 14.13 1.86
C PHE A 239 -10.80 15.62 2.02
N VAL A 240 -10.30 16.44 1.07
CA VAL A 240 -10.45 17.89 1.09
C VAL A 240 -11.58 18.27 0.14
N ASN A 241 -12.54 19.06 0.65
CA ASN A 241 -13.69 19.55 -0.09
C ASN A 241 -13.32 20.70 -1.04
N GLN A 242 -14.27 21.11 -1.86
CA GLN A 242 -14.08 22.20 -2.84
C GLN A 242 -13.75 23.57 -2.20
N ARG A 243 -13.96 23.73 -0.87
CA ARG A 243 -13.59 24.96 -0.12
C ARG A 243 -12.16 24.90 0.41
N GLY A 244 -11.51 23.73 0.33
CA GLY A 244 -10.16 23.52 0.83
C GLY A 244 -10.10 22.97 2.28
N ASP A 245 -11.24 22.64 2.88
CA ASP A 245 -11.32 22.08 4.23
C ASP A 245 -11.42 20.55 4.16
N VAL A 246 -10.91 19.84 5.17
CA VAL A 246 -11.16 18.41 5.32
C VAL A 246 -12.64 18.21 5.66
N HIS A 247 -13.29 17.24 5.00
CA HIS A 247 -14.71 16.96 5.22
C HIS A 247 -14.99 16.57 6.68
N PRO A 248 -15.89 17.28 7.40
CA PRO A 248 -16.21 16.95 8.79
C PRO A 248 -16.72 15.51 8.96
N ILE A 249 -17.47 15.00 7.99
CA ILE A 249 -18.00 13.62 8.02
C ILE A 249 -16.87 12.56 7.92
N LEU A 250 -15.77 12.87 7.23
CA LEU A 250 -14.58 12.00 7.19
C LEU A 250 -13.81 12.04 8.50
N LEU A 251 -13.69 13.22 9.12
CA LEU A 251 -13.07 13.34 10.45
C LEU A 251 -13.86 12.51 11.48
N GLU A 252 -15.18 12.59 11.47
CA GLU A 252 -16.03 11.78 12.35
C GLU A 252 -15.88 10.29 12.09
N ALA A 253 -15.84 9.87 10.81
CA ALA A 253 -15.68 8.48 10.43
C ALA A 253 -14.35 7.88 10.90
N VAL A 254 -13.26 8.65 10.76
CA VAL A 254 -11.92 8.20 11.15
C VAL A 254 -11.72 8.22 12.65
N HIS A 255 -12.09 9.32 13.33
CA HIS A 255 -11.79 9.49 14.74
C HIS A 255 -12.74 8.70 15.67
N ASN A 256 -14.01 8.60 15.30
CA ASN A 256 -15.03 8.07 16.20
C ASN A 256 -15.67 6.77 15.72
N ASN A 257 -15.70 6.53 14.40
CA ASN A 257 -16.43 5.37 13.84
C ASN A 257 -15.51 4.25 13.37
N GLY A 258 -14.19 4.35 13.61
CA GLY A 258 -13.21 3.28 13.33
C GLY A 258 -12.94 2.99 11.86
N VAL A 259 -13.30 3.91 10.96
CA VAL A 259 -12.88 3.85 9.55
C VAL A 259 -11.39 4.11 9.46
N ARG A 260 -10.67 3.28 8.72
CA ARG A 260 -9.22 3.37 8.57
C ARG A 260 -8.85 4.12 7.30
N VAL A 261 -7.63 4.65 7.28
CA VAL A 261 -7.09 5.41 6.15
C VAL A 261 -5.80 4.77 5.68
N ASP A 262 -5.69 4.54 4.38
CA ASP A 262 -4.46 4.11 3.72
C ASP A 262 -3.91 5.22 2.84
N VAL A 263 -2.60 5.45 2.89
CA VAL A 263 -2.00 6.51 2.05
C VAL A 263 -2.27 6.26 0.58
N GLY A 264 -2.01 5.03 0.08
CA GLY A 264 -2.17 4.72 -1.34
C GLY A 264 -1.52 5.80 -2.20
N HIS A 265 -0.20 5.97 -2.10
CA HIS A 265 0.52 7.11 -2.67
C HIS A 265 0.20 7.35 -4.14
N GLY A 266 0.53 6.39 -5.00
CA GLY A 266 0.20 6.32 -6.42
C GLY A 266 0.36 7.63 -7.18
N SER A 267 -0.66 7.97 -7.94
CA SER A 267 -0.76 9.24 -8.67
C SER A 267 -1.52 10.32 -7.87
N HIS A 268 -1.74 10.10 -6.57
CA HIS A 268 -2.63 10.90 -5.73
C HIS A 268 -1.92 11.87 -4.77
N PHE A 269 -0.67 11.60 -4.43
CA PHE A 269 0.01 12.32 -3.37
C PHE A 269 0.27 13.80 -3.71
N SER A 270 -0.12 14.70 -2.80
CA SER A 270 0.20 16.14 -2.85
C SER A 270 0.61 16.63 -1.47
N PHE A 271 1.76 17.32 -1.37
CA PHE A 271 2.26 17.87 -0.10
C PHE A 271 1.27 18.87 0.54
N ASP A 272 0.65 19.74 -0.26
CA ASP A 272 -0.32 20.71 0.24
C ASP A 272 -1.54 20.02 0.87
N VAL A 273 -2.12 19.03 0.17
CA VAL A 273 -3.26 18.28 0.69
C VAL A 273 -2.87 17.44 1.90
N ALA A 274 -1.68 16.80 1.86
CA ALA A 274 -1.19 15.98 2.98
C ALA A 274 -1.06 16.81 4.26
N ARG A 275 -0.51 18.03 4.20
CA ARG A 275 -0.45 18.92 5.37
C ARG A 275 -1.84 19.23 5.92
N ARG A 276 -2.78 19.61 5.08
CA ARG A 276 -4.16 19.93 5.51
C ARG A 276 -4.82 18.75 6.22
N VAL A 277 -4.65 17.55 5.69
CA VAL A 277 -5.24 16.33 6.24
C VAL A 277 -4.57 15.94 7.56
N LEU A 278 -3.23 16.01 7.63
CA LEU A 278 -2.47 15.75 8.86
C LEU A 278 -2.75 16.80 9.93
N ASP A 279 -2.82 18.09 9.58
CA ASP A 279 -3.15 19.20 10.50
C ASP A 279 -4.58 19.07 11.05
N ALA A 280 -5.50 18.47 10.29
CA ALA A 280 -6.84 18.13 10.76
C ALA A 280 -6.87 16.89 11.70
N GLY A 281 -5.71 16.29 11.98
CA GLY A 281 -5.55 15.15 12.89
C GLY A 281 -5.76 13.78 12.24
N VAL A 282 -5.87 13.70 10.91
CA VAL A 282 -5.99 12.41 10.22
C VAL A 282 -4.60 11.87 9.91
N VAL A 283 -4.12 10.98 10.77
CA VAL A 283 -2.90 10.20 10.54
C VAL A 283 -3.29 8.87 9.91
N PRO A 284 -2.75 8.50 8.73
CA PRO A 284 -3.08 7.24 8.08
C PRO A 284 -2.80 6.02 8.97
N PHE A 285 -3.63 5.00 8.86
CA PHE A 285 -3.44 3.75 9.59
C PHE A 285 -2.42 2.85 8.88
N THR A 286 -2.44 2.84 7.53
CA THR A 286 -1.51 2.07 6.70
C THR A 286 -0.91 2.95 5.61
N LEU A 287 0.20 2.48 5.04
CA LEU A 287 0.88 3.10 3.92
C LEU A 287 1.06 2.08 2.81
N GLY A 288 0.31 2.26 1.72
CA GLY A 288 0.52 1.59 0.46
C GLY A 288 1.18 2.52 -0.57
N ALA A 289 2.05 1.97 -1.40
CA ALA A 289 2.75 2.74 -2.41
C ALA A 289 1.88 3.01 -3.65
N ASP A 290 0.90 2.16 -3.94
CA ASP A 290 0.06 2.22 -5.15
C ASP A 290 0.89 2.27 -6.44
N MET A 291 1.94 1.43 -6.48
CA MET A 291 2.79 1.30 -7.66
C MET A 291 2.08 0.49 -8.74
N HIS A 292 2.12 1.02 -9.96
CA HIS A 292 1.60 0.36 -11.16
C HIS A 292 2.39 0.78 -12.40
N GLY A 293 2.26 0.08 -13.51
CA GLY A 293 3.09 0.28 -14.70
C GLY A 293 2.98 1.66 -15.37
N TYR A 294 1.95 2.44 -15.04
CA TYR A 294 1.84 3.82 -15.54
C TYR A 294 2.61 4.83 -14.69
N ASN A 295 2.73 4.62 -13.38
CA ASN A 295 3.35 5.61 -12.50
C ASN A 295 4.82 5.33 -12.14
N VAL A 296 5.31 4.12 -12.40
CA VAL A 296 6.75 3.82 -12.27
C VAL A 296 7.58 4.28 -13.47
N SER A 297 6.93 4.59 -14.58
CA SER A 297 7.56 5.18 -15.77
C SER A 297 7.22 6.66 -15.82
N VAL A 298 8.21 7.51 -15.60
CA VAL A 298 8.05 8.97 -15.71
C VAL A 298 8.30 9.36 -17.17
N PRO A 299 7.30 9.94 -17.88
CA PRO A 299 7.48 10.45 -19.22
C PRO A 299 8.55 11.55 -19.26
N SER A 300 9.23 11.69 -20.39
CA SER A 300 10.16 12.80 -20.60
C SER A 300 9.45 14.15 -20.53
N GLU A 301 10.20 15.24 -20.33
CA GLU A 301 9.62 16.59 -20.33
C GLU A 301 8.93 16.94 -21.65
N GLU A 302 9.31 16.29 -22.76
CA GLU A 302 8.71 16.46 -24.09
C GLU A 302 7.31 15.82 -24.19
N ASP A 303 6.93 14.94 -23.22
CA ASP A 303 5.65 14.22 -23.20
C ASP A 303 4.56 14.90 -22.35
N ASP A 304 4.60 16.22 -22.18
CA ASP A 304 3.64 16.99 -21.37
C ASP A 304 2.17 16.77 -21.80
N GLU A 305 1.92 16.59 -23.08
CA GLU A 305 0.57 16.28 -23.58
C GLU A 305 0.09 14.89 -23.13
N ALA A 306 0.99 13.90 -23.06
CA ALA A 306 0.66 12.57 -22.54
C ALA A 306 0.30 12.62 -21.05
N ARG A 307 1.00 13.43 -20.24
CA ARG A 307 0.69 13.63 -18.81
C ARG A 307 -0.67 14.29 -18.60
N LYS A 308 -1.00 15.31 -19.40
CA LYS A 308 -2.30 15.99 -19.35
C LYS A 308 -3.46 15.08 -19.74
N SER A 309 -3.23 14.14 -20.66
CA SER A 309 -4.25 13.23 -21.14
C SER A 309 -4.42 11.97 -20.31
N ASN A 310 -3.42 11.59 -19.49
CA ASN A 310 -3.48 10.40 -18.64
C ASN A 310 -3.05 10.71 -17.20
N PRO A 311 -4.01 10.87 -16.28
CA PRO A 311 -3.74 11.22 -14.88
C PRO A 311 -3.02 10.11 -14.09
N PHE A 312 -2.90 8.91 -14.63
CA PHE A 312 -2.16 7.80 -14.02
C PHE A 312 -0.66 7.87 -14.24
N LEU A 313 -0.18 8.70 -15.18
CA LEU A 313 1.26 8.81 -15.45
C LEU A 313 2.01 9.44 -14.28
N GLY A 314 3.15 8.83 -13.93
CA GLY A 314 4.03 9.31 -12.88
C GLY A 314 4.65 10.66 -13.20
N VAL A 315 4.89 11.47 -12.17
CA VAL A 315 5.57 12.77 -12.25
C VAL A 315 7.02 12.65 -11.78
N ALA A 316 7.25 11.80 -10.80
CA ALA A 316 8.58 11.48 -10.27
C ALA A 316 8.66 9.99 -9.91
N PRO A 317 9.84 9.39 -9.94
CA PRO A 317 10.03 8.03 -9.44
C PRO A 317 9.73 7.96 -7.94
N PHE A 318 9.01 6.94 -7.52
CA PHE A 318 8.74 6.67 -6.11
C PHE A 318 8.62 5.16 -5.85
N ASN A 319 8.67 4.79 -4.59
CA ASN A 319 8.37 3.45 -4.08
C ASN A 319 7.89 3.57 -2.62
N LEU A 320 7.68 2.45 -1.93
CA LEU A 320 7.23 2.46 -0.54
C LEU A 320 8.16 3.26 0.39
N THR A 321 9.49 3.17 0.22
CA THR A 321 10.43 3.88 1.10
C THR A 321 10.51 5.38 0.82
N ILE A 322 10.27 5.82 -0.42
CA ILE A 322 10.09 7.24 -0.73
C ILE A 322 8.81 7.77 -0.08
N ALA A 323 7.69 7.07 -0.21
CA ALA A 323 6.44 7.45 0.45
C ALA A 323 6.59 7.51 2.00
N MET A 324 7.34 6.58 2.60
CA MET A 324 7.71 6.65 4.03
C MET A 324 8.52 7.91 4.33
N SER A 325 9.46 8.28 3.46
CA SER A 325 10.31 9.48 3.63
C SER A 325 9.51 10.78 3.52
N GLU A 326 8.50 10.81 2.65
CA GLU A 326 7.58 11.94 2.53
C GLU A 326 6.75 12.15 3.80
N LEU A 327 6.26 11.08 4.42
CA LEU A 327 5.56 11.17 5.71
C LEU A 327 6.49 11.66 6.83
N LEU A 328 7.74 11.18 6.88
CA LEU A 328 8.74 11.69 7.82
C LEU A 328 9.02 13.18 7.61
N HIS A 329 9.14 13.61 6.35
CA HIS A 329 9.32 15.01 6.00
C HIS A 329 8.13 15.89 6.42
N LEU A 330 6.92 15.36 6.33
CA LEU A 330 5.68 16.00 6.78
C LEU A 330 5.50 16.00 8.32
N GLY A 331 6.46 15.43 9.06
CA GLY A 331 6.47 15.46 10.52
C GLY A 331 5.84 14.27 11.21
N VAL A 332 5.44 13.23 10.48
CA VAL A 332 5.01 11.96 11.09
C VAL A 332 6.24 11.27 11.69
N ASP A 333 6.16 10.82 12.93
CA ASP A 333 7.30 10.21 13.61
C ASP A 333 7.67 8.84 13.02
N LEU A 334 8.95 8.47 13.15
CA LEU A 334 9.51 7.25 12.54
C LEU A 334 8.78 5.98 13.00
N LYS A 335 8.42 5.88 14.27
CA LYS A 335 7.74 4.70 14.80
C LYS A 335 6.34 4.55 14.19
N SER A 336 5.61 5.65 14.05
CA SER A 336 4.30 5.68 13.39
C SER A 336 4.42 5.27 11.92
N VAL A 337 5.40 5.81 11.17
CA VAL A 337 5.64 5.44 9.77
C VAL A 337 5.98 3.95 9.64
N ILE A 338 6.80 3.40 10.53
CA ILE A 338 7.11 1.95 10.56
C ILE A 338 5.85 1.15 10.89
N SER A 339 5.03 1.58 11.85
CA SER A 339 3.77 0.90 12.18
C SER A 339 2.83 0.81 10.98
N MET A 340 2.80 1.84 10.12
CA MET A 340 1.95 1.88 8.91
C MET A 340 2.34 0.83 7.86
N VAL A 341 3.55 0.33 7.90
CA VAL A 341 4.05 -0.68 6.94
C VAL A 341 4.37 -2.03 7.60
N THR A 342 4.05 -2.21 8.89
CA THR A 342 4.34 -3.45 9.63
C THR A 342 3.14 -3.94 10.43
N GLU A 343 2.97 -3.52 11.70
CA GLU A 343 1.93 -4.05 12.58
C GLU A 343 0.51 -3.65 12.17
N ASN A 344 0.31 -2.43 11.65
CA ASN A 344 -1.02 -1.97 11.29
C ASN A 344 -1.58 -2.71 10.06
N PRO A 345 -0.82 -2.89 8.94
CA PRO A 345 -1.25 -3.80 7.88
C PRO A 345 -1.55 -5.21 8.37
N ALA A 346 -0.73 -5.78 9.26
CA ALA A 346 -0.98 -7.11 9.80
C ALA A 346 -2.36 -7.19 10.50
N LYS A 347 -2.74 -6.13 11.26
CA LYS A 347 -4.07 -6.01 11.89
C LYS A 347 -5.20 -5.90 10.84
N VAL A 348 -4.98 -5.17 9.74
CA VAL A 348 -5.97 -5.10 8.63
C VAL A 348 -6.20 -6.46 8.02
N LEU A 349 -5.13 -7.22 7.81
CA LEU A 349 -5.16 -8.55 7.21
C LEU A 349 -5.68 -9.64 8.15
N LYS A 350 -5.91 -9.34 9.43
CA LYS A 350 -6.18 -10.32 10.50
C LYS A 350 -5.05 -11.39 10.57
N MET A 351 -3.79 -10.96 10.40
CA MET A 351 -2.59 -11.82 10.37
C MET A 351 -1.52 -11.35 11.36
N GLU A 352 -1.90 -10.65 12.41
CA GLU A 352 -1.00 -10.15 13.44
C GLU A 352 -0.27 -11.25 14.23
N ASP A 353 -0.75 -12.48 14.14
CA ASP A 353 -0.07 -13.66 14.70
C ASP A 353 1.04 -14.21 13.78
N GLU A 354 1.07 -13.77 12.51
CA GLU A 354 2.06 -14.22 11.53
C GLU A 354 2.99 -13.09 11.06
N LEU A 355 2.46 -11.87 10.90
CA LEU A 355 3.12 -10.73 10.25
C LEU A 355 3.29 -9.54 11.21
N GLY A 356 4.09 -8.56 10.78
CA GLY A 356 4.21 -7.25 11.41
C GLY A 356 4.92 -7.26 12.76
N SER A 357 5.70 -8.30 13.08
CA SER A 357 6.46 -8.37 14.35
C SER A 357 7.68 -9.29 14.24
N LEU A 358 8.70 -8.96 15.05
CA LEU A 358 9.93 -9.76 15.21
C LEU A 358 9.86 -10.73 16.41
N LYS A 359 8.67 -11.08 16.89
CA LYS A 359 8.51 -12.03 18.01
C LYS A 359 9.19 -13.38 17.71
N LEU A 360 9.80 -13.97 18.76
CA LEU A 360 10.42 -15.29 18.66
C LEU A 360 9.45 -16.35 18.13
N GLY A 361 9.95 -17.25 17.30
CA GLY A 361 9.19 -18.33 16.67
C GLY A 361 8.43 -17.94 15.40
N ARG A 362 8.34 -16.66 15.06
CA ARG A 362 7.75 -16.20 13.81
C ARG A 362 8.69 -16.42 12.63
N LYS A 363 8.13 -16.46 11.44
CA LYS A 363 8.92 -16.45 10.20
C LYS A 363 9.85 -15.25 10.19
N ALA A 364 11.08 -15.46 9.74
CA ALA A 364 12.06 -14.40 9.61
C ALA A 364 11.79 -13.58 8.35
N ASP A 365 10.67 -12.84 8.37
CA ASP A 365 10.34 -11.79 7.43
C ASP A 365 10.83 -10.46 8.04
N ILE A 366 11.94 -9.91 7.53
CA ILE A 366 12.66 -8.79 8.12
C ILE A 366 13.05 -7.83 7.00
N SER A 367 12.70 -6.55 7.11
CA SER A 367 13.12 -5.51 6.18
C SER A 367 14.31 -4.71 6.72
N LEU A 368 15.22 -4.37 5.83
CA LEU A 368 16.44 -3.63 6.13
C LEU A 368 16.43 -2.30 5.39
N LEU A 369 16.50 -1.19 6.13
CA LEU A 369 16.53 0.16 5.57
C LEU A 369 17.77 0.92 6.03
N LYS A 370 18.32 1.74 5.14
CA LYS A 370 19.28 2.78 5.49
C LYS A 370 18.57 4.12 5.61
N MET A 371 18.82 4.84 6.71
CA MET A 371 18.42 6.23 6.83
C MET A 371 19.59 7.10 6.41
N GLU A 372 19.52 7.66 5.22
CA GLU A 372 20.55 8.55 4.73
C GLU A 372 20.27 9.99 5.21
N ASN A 373 21.32 10.66 5.71
CA ASN A 373 21.27 12.06 6.08
C ASN A 373 21.90 12.90 4.98
N GLY A 374 21.24 14.00 4.60
CA GLY A 374 21.68 14.85 3.50
C GLY A 374 20.61 15.85 3.12
N ARG A 375 20.72 16.39 1.92
CA ARG A 375 19.66 17.21 1.32
C ARG A 375 19.17 16.52 0.07
N PHE A 376 17.91 16.10 0.08
CA PHE A 376 17.31 15.34 -1.01
C PHE A 376 16.04 16.06 -1.48
N THR A 377 15.75 15.95 -2.77
CA THR A 377 14.51 16.46 -3.35
C THR A 377 13.45 15.37 -3.36
N LEU A 378 12.32 15.63 -2.73
CA LEU A 378 11.07 14.89 -2.87
C LEU A 378 10.17 15.63 -3.86
N THR A 379 9.42 14.90 -4.67
CA THR A 379 8.53 15.50 -5.68
C THR A 379 7.16 14.83 -5.63
N ASP A 380 6.11 15.63 -5.38
CA ASP A 380 4.73 15.12 -5.35
C ASP A 380 4.14 14.96 -6.77
N ASN A 381 2.95 14.37 -6.85
CA ASN A 381 2.27 14.14 -8.13
C ASN A 381 1.68 15.41 -8.79
N SER A 382 1.79 16.56 -8.12
CA SER A 382 1.50 17.88 -8.69
C SER A 382 2.74 18.54 -9.31
N GLY A 383 3.93 17.93 -9.15
CA GLY A 383 5.22 18.49 -9.52
C GLY A 383 5.79 19.45 -8.45
N GLY A 384 5.15 19.53 -7.28
CA GLY A 384 5.66 20.24 -6.12
C GLY A 384 6.94 19.59 -5.60
N LYS A 385 7.99 20.39 -5.38
CA LYS A 385 9.31 19.90 -4.94
C LYS A 385 9.61 20.43 -3.54
N GLU A 386 10.05 19.54 -2.66
CA GLU A 386 10.47 19.90 -1.31
C GLU A 386 11.83 19.26 -0.99
N THR A 387 12.59 19.93 -0.11
CA THR A 387 13.89 19.40 0.33
C THR A 387 13.73 18.76 1.69
N CYS A 388 14.05 17.47 1.78
CA CYS A 388 14.14 16.74 3.04
C CYS A 388 15.60 16.53 3.48
N GLU A 389 15.82 16.33 4.78
CA GLU A 389 17.14 16.09 5.38
C GLU A 389 17.43 14.60 5.60
N LYS A 390 16.41 13.77 5.49
CA LYS A 390 16.49 12.32 5.71
C LYS A 390 15.75 11.58 4.62
N LEU A 391 16.37 10.51 4.12
CA LEU A 391 15.79 9.64 3.11
C LEU A 391 15.93 8.19 3.53
N LEU A 392 14.84 7.43 3.47
CA LEU A 392 14.86 5.98 3.70
C LEU A 392 15.12 5.27 2.37
N MET A 393 16.18 4.45 2.35
CA MET A 393 16.55 3.65 1.20
C MET A 393 16.51 2.16 1.57
N PRO A 394 15.95 1.29 0.73
CA PRO A 394 15.95 -0.13 1.00
C PRO A 394 17.38 -0.71 0.87
N ALA A 395 17.80 -1.53 1.82
CA ALA A 395 19.07 -2.26 1.77
C ALA A 395 18.86 -3.74 1.39
N GLY A 396 17.66 -4.25 1.58
CA GLY A 396 17.26 -5.62 1.30
C GLY A 396 16.21 -6.11 2.28
N CYS A 397 15.90 -7.39 2.22
CA CYS A 397 15.07 -8.05 3.21
C CYS A 397 15.43 -9.53 3.39
N PHE A 398 15.05 -10.09 4.52
CA PHE A 398 14.94 -11.52 4.69
C PHE A 398 13.47 -11.91 4.51
N LYS A 399 13.22 -12.90 3.68
CA LYS A 399 11.90 -13.49 3.49
C LYS A 399 11.97 -14.99 3.77
N ASP A 400 11.19 -15.43 4.77
CA ASP A 400 11.28 -16.80 5.29
C ASP A 400 12.74 -17.20 5.64
N GLY A 401 13.54 -16.24 6.16
CA GLY A 401 14.95 -16.43 6.53
C GLY A 401 15.97 -16.34 5.39
N ASN A 402 15.53 -16.20 4.14
CA ASN A 402 16.42 -16.05 3.00
C ASN A 402 16.62 -14.57 2.66
N PHE A 403 17.88 -14.17 2.47
CA PHE A 403 18.22 -12.77 2.12
C PHE A 403 17.97 -12.47 0.64
N PHE A 404 17.38 -11.30 0.39
CA PHE A 404 17.18 -10.69 -0.91
C PHE A 404 17.74 -9.28 -0.90
N GLU A 405 18.61 -8.98 -1.85
CA GLU A 405 19.17 -7.64 -2.04
C GLU A 405 18.13 -6.70 -2.65
N ALA A 406 18.13 -5.43 -2.23
CA ALA A 406 17.28 -4.39 -2.83
C ALA A 406 17.90 -3.87 -4.12
N ASN A 407 17.78 -4.63 -5.19
CA ASN A 407 18.37 -4.36 -6.50
C ASN A 407 17.33 -4.20 -7.62
N SER A 408 16.07 -3.96 -7.25
CA SER A 408 15.01 -3.70 -8.23
C SER A 408 15.28 -2.41 -8.99
N PRO A 409 15.08 -2.39 -10.32
CA PRO A 409 15.12 -1.16 -11.11
C PRO A 409 13.98 -0.17 -10.76
N LEU A 410 13.01 -0.61 -9.95
CA LEU A 410 11.93 0.22 -9.43
C LEU A 410 12.32 0.96 -8.14
N VAL A 411 13.48 0.70 -7.57
CA VAL A 411 14.02 1.50 -6.46
C VAL A 411 14.56 2.81 -7.03
N PRO A 412 13.97 3.97 -6.70
CA PRO A 412 14.41 5.24 -7.27
C PRO A 412 15.84 5.59 -6.86
N GLU A 413 16.57 6.20 -7.77
CA GLU A 413 17.80 6.88 -7.42
C GLU A 413 17.48 8.11 -6.57
N LYS A 414 18.32 8.38 -5.56
CA LYS A 414 18.18 9.56 -4.72
C LYS A 414 18.54 10.83 -5.51
N ILE A 415 17.67 11.83 -5.42
CA ILE A 415 17.88 13.13 -6.05
C ILE A 415 18.47 14.07 -4.97
N VAL A 416 19.74 14.38 -5.10
CA VAL A 416 20.41 15.35 -4.20
C VAL A 416 19.94 16.76 -4.56
N ALA A 417 19.57 17.56 -3.54
CA ALA A 417 19.03 18.93 -3.67
C ALA A 417 20.14 19.97 -3.78
#